data_f535039ebe773bd75c2c056fe3ada7b7
#
_entry.id   f535039ebe773bd75c2c056fe3ada7b7
#
_cell.length_a   1.000
_cell.length_b   1.000
_cell.length_c   1.000
_cell.angle_alpha   90.00
_cell.angle_beta   90.00
_cell.angle_gamma   90.00
#
_symmetry.space_group_name_H-M   'P 1'
#
loop_
_entity.id
_entity.type
_entity.pdbx_description
1 polymer ?
#
loop_
_entity_poly.entity_id
_entity_poly.type
_entity_poly.pdbx_seq_one_letter_code
_entity_poly.pdbx_strand_id
1 'polypeptide(L)'
;MKIVKGFRQILLPAFLLVLLCAETAFGYTTTSYTVDVEVGVDNSYLFTETIDVDYDRPQHGIYRYIPLGAMEEQRSPRIDREWVDGWTYQVYEENGNEIFQIGDADRTVTGVQTFTLGYRMRIVDDKDTTKDFLYT
;
A
#
# COMPACT_ATOMS: atom_id res chain seq x y z
N MET A 1 -3.26 55.17 -23.74
CA MET A 1 -3.96 53.99 -23.15
C MET A 1 -4.12 52.90 -24.19
N LYS A 2 -3.03 52.18 -24.54
CA LYS A 2 -3.01 51.11 -25.59
C LYS A 2 -2.44 49.75 -25.10
N ILE A 3 -2.26 49.56 -23.79
CA ILE A 3 -1.59 48.36 -23.25
C ILE A 3 -2.57 47.22 -22.90
N VAL A 4 -3.86 47.48 -22.81
CA VAL A 4 -4.83 46.50 -22.29
C VAL A 4 -5.27 45.45 -23.32
N LYS A 5 -5.17 45.70 -24.61
CA LYS A 5 -5.62 44.77 -25.67
C LYS A 5 -4.68 43.56 -25.86
N GLY A 6 -3.36 43.76 -25.70
CA GLY A 6 -2.38 42.68 -25.86
C GLY A 6 -2.40 41.65 -24.72
N PHE A 7 -2.69 42.07 -23.50
CA PHE A 7 -2.70 41.22 -22.33
C PHE A 7 -3.86 40.23 -22.33
N ARG A 8 -5.04 40.63 -22.84
CA ARG A 8 -6.20 39.73 -22.97
C ARG A 8 -6.02 38.66 -24.06
N GLN A 9 -5.21 38.90 -25.08
CA GLN A 9 -4.96 37.94 -26.16
C GLN A 9 -3.96 36.84 -25.76
N ILE A 10 -3.10 37.11 -24.79
CA ILE A 10 -2.12 36.13 -24.28
C ILE A 10 -2.73 35.25 -23.16
N LEU A 11 -3.64 35.78 -22.34
CA LEU A 11 -4.28 35.05 -21.24
C LEU A 11 -5.19 33.90 -21.71
N LEU A 12 -5.88 34.08 -22.83
CA LEU A 12 -6.82 33.07 -23.35
C LEU A 12 -6.11 31.78 -23.85
N PRO A 13 -5.04 31.86 -24.66
CA PRO A 13 -4.28 30.69 -25.08
C PRO A 13 -3.47 30.05 -23.93
N ALA A 14 -2.99 30.85 -22.97
CA ALA A 14 -2.30 30.32 -21.80
C ALA A 14 -3.25 29.54 -20.88
N PHE A 15 -4.48 30.01 -20.69
CA PHE A 15 -5.51 29.32 -19.93
C PHE A 15 -5.98 28.02 -20.63
N LEU A 16 -6.09 28.07 -21.96
CA LEU A 16 -6.42 26.87 -22.77
C LEU A 16 -5.30 25.83 -22.71
N LEU A 17 -4.03 26.26 -22.70
CA LEU A 17 -2.88 25.37 -22.57
C LEU A 17 -2.84 24.66 -21.21
N VAL A 18 -3.18 25.37 -20.12
CA VAL A 18 -3.26 24.79 -18.77
C VAL A 18 -4.39 23.75 -18.66
N LEU A 19 -5.52 23.99 -19.33
CA LEU A 19 -6.64 23.02 -19.39
C LEU A 19 -6.28 21.75 -20.17
N LEU A 20 -5.42 21.84 -21.18
CA LEU A 20 -4.95 20.69 -21.96
C LEU A 20 -3.90 19.84 -21.21
N CYS A 21 -3.26 20.39 -20.18
CA CYS A 21 -2.28 19.69 -19.34
C CYS A 21 -2.93 19.04 -18.09
N ALA A 22 -4.24 19.14 -17.91
CA ALA A 22 -4.96 18.40 -16.87
C ALA A 22 -5.07 16.92 -17.28
N GLU A 23 -3.92 16.23 -17.29
CA GLU A 23 -3.95 14.76 -17.31
C GLU A 23 -4.61 14.32 -16.01
N THR A 24 -5.73 13.61 -16.12
CA THR A 24 -6.36 12.97 -14.99
C THR A 24 -5.37 11.92 -14.46
N ALA A 25 -4.79 12.18 -13.31
CA ALA A 25 -3.90 11.25 -12.64
C ALA A 25 -4.73 10.08 -12.07
N PHE A 26 -5.26 9.24 -12.94
CA PHE A 26 -5.87 7.97 -12.58
C PHE A 26 -4.80 6.89 -12.69
N GLY A 27 -4.64 6.10 -11.68
CA GLY A 27 -3.67 5.02 -11.63
C GLY A 27 -4.34 3.70 -11.31
N TYR A 28 -5.05 3.66 -10.19
CA TYR A 28 -5.78 2.49 -9.71
C TYR A 28 -6.76 2.90 -8.62
N THR A 29 -7.75 2.03 -8.40
CA THR A 29 -8.72 2.17 -7.31
C THR A 29 -8.77 0.86 -6.54
N THR A 30 -8.58 0.90 -5.22
CA THR A 30 -8.86 -0.25 -4.37
C THR A 30 -10.37 -0.37 -4.20
N THR A 31 -10.94 -1.46 -4.70
CA THR A 31 -12.39 -1.68 -4.69
C THR A 31 -12.85 -2.49 -3.48
N SER A 32 -11.95 -3.35 -2.93
CA SER A 32 -12.21 -4.13 -1.72
C SER A 32 -10.91 -4.33 -0.95
N TYR A 33 -11.02 -4.37 0.37
CA TYR A 33 -9.92 -4.73 1.26
C TYR A 33 -10.48 -5.49 2.46
N THR A 34 -10.11 -6.74 2.58
CA THR A 34 -10.53 -7.64 3.67
C THR A 34 -9.30 -8.10 4.43
N VAL A 35 -9.40 -8.14 5.74
CA VAL A 35 -8.36 -8.66 6.64
C VAL A 35 -8.97 -9.70 7.57
N ASP A 36 -8.45 -10.91 7.51
CA ASP A 36 -8.74 -11.97 8.46
C ASP A 36 -7.56 -12.13 9.42
N VAL A 37 -7.85 -12.22 10.72
CA VAL A 37 -6.82 -12.33 11.76
C VAL A 37 -7.12 -13.53 12.64
N GLU A 38 -6.18 -14.48 12.67
CA GLU A 38 -6.19 -15.59 13.61
C GLU A 38 -5.23 -15.30 14.77
N VAL A 39 -5.75 -15.35 16.00
CA VAL A 39 -4.96 -15.06 17.21
C VAL A 39 -4.46 -16.37 17.81
N GLY A 40 -3.14 -16.52 17.86
CA GLY A 40 -2.46 -17.64 18.49
C GLY A 40 -2.33 -17.48 20.00
N VAL A 41 -2.26 -18.62 20.71
CA VAL A 41 -2.05 -18.64 22.18
C VAL A 41 -0.63 -18.22 22.61
N ASP A 42 0.27 -18.04 21.65
CA ASP A 42 1.68 -17.69 21.83
C ASP A 42 1.96 -16.20 21.50
N ASN A 43 0.95 -15.33 21.59
CA ASN A 43 1.01 -13.92 21.19
C ASN A 43 1.42 -13.75 19.71
N SER A 44 1.03 -14.69 18.87
CA SER A 44 1.16 -14.57 17.43
C SER A 44 -0.18 -14.26 16.76
N TYR A 45 -0.13 -13.51 15.69
CA TYR A 45 -1.27 -13.11 14.89
C TYR A 45 -1.00 -13.51 13.45
N LEU A 46 -1.83 -14.39 12.90
CA LEU A 46 -1.77 -14.73 11.48
C LEU A 46 -2.75 -13.84 10.72
N PHE A 47 -2.21 -12.97 9.88
CA PHE A 47 -3.00 -12.10 9.01
C PHE A 47 -3.15 -12.73 7.64
N THR A 48 -4.34 -12.63 7.09
CA THR A 48 -4.62 -12.89 5.67
C THR A 48 -5.33 -11.66 5.11
N GLU A 49 -4.70 -10.97 4.18
CA GLU A 49 -5.22 -9.78 3.54
C GLU A 49 -5.62 -10.11 2.10
N THR A 50 -6.81 -9.70 1.70
CA THR A 50 -7.29 -9.78 0.31
C THR A 50 -7.64 -8.38 -0.18
N ILE A 51 -6.98 -7.96 -1.26
CA ILE A 51 -7.06 -6.61 -1.82
C ILE A 51 -7.48 -6.70 -3.28
N ASP A 52 -8.64 -6.14 -3.60
CA ASP A 52 -9.09 -6.00 -4.98
C ASP A 52 -8.75 -4.60 -5.49
N VAL A 53 -8.04 -4.55 -6.60
CA VAL A 53 -7.58 -3.31 -7.23
C VAL A 53 -8.04 -3.27 -8.67
N ASP A 54 -8.69 -2.19 -9.08
CA ASP A 54 -9.04 -1.92 -10.47
C ASP A 54 -8.03 -0.94 -11.09
N TYR A 55 -7.35 -1.39 -12.13
CA TYR A 55 -6.32 -0.64 -12.84
C TYR A 55 -6.86 -0.03 -14.13
N ASP A 56 -6.90 1.31 -14.21
CA ASP A 56 -7.30 2.07 -15.42
C ASP A 56 -6.27 1.94 -16.53
N ARG A 57 -5.02 1.66 -16.19
CA ARG A 57 -3.88 1.56 -17.10
C ARG A 57 -2.96 0.42 -16.69
N PRO A 58 -2.08 -0.07 -17.58
CA PRO A 58 -1.13 -1.12 -17.23
C PRO A 58 -0.28 -0.78 -16.02
N GLN A 59 -0.27 -1.69 -15.03
CA GLN A 59 0.53 -1.62 -13.81
C GLN A 59 1.25 -2.94 -13.58
N HIS A 60 2.37 -2.92 -12.84
CA HIS A 60 3.18 -4.11 -12.57
C HIS A 60 2.74 -4.87 -11.31
N GLY A 61 1.79 -4.35 -10.53
CA GLY A 61 1.31 -4.92 -9.27
C GLY A 61 1.14 -3.86 -8.19
N ILE A 62 1.28 -4.26 -6.91
CA ILE A 62 1.12 -3.38 -5.75
C ILE A 62 2.29 -3.47 -4.78
N TYR A 63 2.40 -2.43 -3.95
CA TYR A 63 3.21 -2.43 -2.75
C TYR A 63 2.29 -2.41 -1.53
N ARG A 64 2.49 -3.36 -0.61
CA ARG A 64 1.82 -3.36 0.69
C ARG A 64 2.83 -3.11 1.79
N TYR A 65 2.65 -2.01 2.51
CA TYR A 65 3.50 -1.60 3.61
C TYR A 65 2.86 -2.00 4.93
N ILE A 66 3.55 -2.76 5.76
CA ILE A 66 3.11 -3.18 7.09
C ILE A 66 4.02 -2.49 8.10
N PRO A 67 3.50 -1.51 8.87
CA PRO A 67 4.31 -0.82 9.87
C PRO A 67 4.73 -1.78 10.97
N LEU A 68 6.05 -1.85 11.25
CA LEU A 68 6.59 -2.63 12.36
C LEU A 68 6.53 -1.88 13.69
N GLY A 69 6.01 -0.64 13.68
CA GLY A 69 5.84 0.22 14.84
C GLY A 69 7.16 0.72 15.42
N ALA A 70 7.19 1.98 15.83
CA ALA A 70 8.25 2.54 16.66
C ALA A 70 7.93 2.27 18.15
N MET A 71 7.67 1.03 18.52
CA MET A 71 7.69 0.68 19.92
C MET A 71 9.14 0.59 20.37
N GLU A 72 9.42 0.94 21.64
CA GLU A 72 10.76 0.87 22.23
C GLU A 72 11.49 -0.38 21.74
N GLU A 73 12.77 -0.27 21.40
CA GLU A 73 13.61 -1.26 20.69
C GLU A 73 13.46 -2.74 21.12
N GLN A 74 12.85 -2.98 22.27
CA GLN A 74 12.62 -4.33 22.83
C GLN A 74 11.24 -4.92 22.52
N ARG A 75 10.33 -4.17 21.89
CA ARG A 75 8.92 -4.57 21.65
C ARG A 75 8.48 -4.47 20.19
N SER A 76 9.40 -4.29 19.26
CA SER A 76 9.04 -4.25 17.84
C SER A 76 8.45 -5.59 17.41
N PRO A 77 7.29 -5.60 16.78
CA PRO A 77 6.73 -6.83 16.23
C PRO A 77 7.69 -7.41 15.18
N ARG A 78 7.72 -8.74 15.11
CA ARG A 78 8.47 -9.45 14.07
C ARG A 78 7.48 -10.12 13.14
N ILE A 79 7.71 -9.97 11.85
CA ILE A 79 6.96 -10.66 10.81
C ILE A 79 7.75 -11.88 10.36
N ASP A 80 7.06 -12.98 10.18
CA ASP A 80 7.56 -14.20 9.56
C ASP A 80 6.44 -14.93 8.81
N ARG A 81 6.77 -16.02 8.09
CA ARG A 81 5.85 -16.84 7.31
C ARG A 81 5.07 -16.04 6.27
N GLU A 82 5.77 -15.17 5.54
CA GLU A 82 5.20 -14.37 4.46
C GLU A 82 4.88 -15.25 3.25
N TRP A 83 3.73 -15.02 2.65
CA TRP A 83 3.33 -15.65 1.40
C TRP A 83 2.40 -14.75 0.59
N VAL A 84 2.34 -14.97 -0.71
CA VAL A 84 1.40 -14.33 -1.63
C VAL A 84 0.86 -15.38 -2.58
N ASP A 85 -0.46 -15.40 -2.79
CA ASP A 85 -1.11 -16.37 -3.65
C ASP A 85 -1.09 -15.90 -5.12
N GLY A 86 -0.60 -16.79 -5.98
CA GLY A 86 -0.68 -16.64 -7.44
C GLY A 86 0.17 -15.54 -8.07
N TRP A 87 0.97 -14.81 -7.29
CA TRP A 87 1.81 -13.70 -7.77
C TRP A 87 3.28 -13.90 -7.44
N THR A 88 4.15 -13.38 -8.31
CA THR A 88 5.56 -13.17 -7.97
C THR A 88 5.65 -12.06 -6.93
N TYR A 89 6.49 -12.21 -5.91
CA TYR A 89 6.66 -11.21 -4.87
C TYR A 89 8.06 -11.21 -4.28
N GLN A 90 8.38 -10.09 -3.62
CA GLN A 90 9.55 -9.94 -2.76
C GLN A 90 9.11 -9.30 -1.45
N VAL A 91 9.77 -9.68 -0.35
CA VAL A 91 9.55 -9.07 0.97
C VAL A 91 10.87 -8.53 1.47
N TYR A 92 10.86 -7.32 2.00
CA TYR A 92 12.02 -6.66 2.56
C TYR A 92 11.62 -5.57 3.56
N GLU A 93 12.54 -5.23 4.48
CA GLU A 93 12.32 -4.14 5.43
C GLU A 93 12.92 -2.83 4.92
N GLU A 94 12.15 -1.75 5.04
CA GLU A 94 12.61 -0.39 4.75
C GLU A 94 11.85 0.62 5.60
N ASN A 95 12.59 1.57 6.20
CA ASN A 95 12.03 2.69 6.98
C ASN A 95 11.02 2.25 8.07
N GLY A 96 11.29 1.12 8.75
CA GLY A 96 10.43 0.58 9.80
C GLY A 96 9.13 -0.06 9.32
N ASN A 97 9.08 -0.43 8.05
CA ASN A 97 8.00 -1.22 7.46
C ASN A 97 8.54 -2.51 6.89
N GLU A 98 7.76 -3.58 7.01
CA GLU A 98 7.85 -4.74 6.15
C GLU A 98 7.10 -4.44 4.86
N ILE A 99 7.75 -4.61 3.72
CA ILE A 99 7.21 -4.24 2.41
C ILE A 99 7.04 -5.49 1.56
N PHE A 100 5.80 -5.77 1.18
CA PHE A 100 5.49 -6.73 0.13
C PHE A 100 5.44 -6.00 -1.20
N GLN A 101 6.38 -6.28 -2.08
CA GLN A 101 6.33 -5.90 -3.49
C GLN A 101 5.73 -7.07 -4.27
N ILE A 102 4.47 -6.92 -4.71
CA ILE A 102 3.70 -7.99 -5.35
C ILE A 102 3.50 -7.64 -6.80
N GLY A 103 3.94 -8.51 -7.70
CA GLY A 103 3.86 -8.35 -9.14
C GLY A 103 5.18 -8.66 -9.85
N ASP A 104 5.20 -8.42 -11.15
CA ASP A 104 6.32 -8.76 -12.03
C ASP A 104 6.77 -7.52 -12.78
N ALA A 105 8.07 -7.21 -12.74
CA ALA A 105 8.64 -6.06 -13.42
C ALA A 105 8.50 -6.14 -14.96
N ASP A 106 8.43 -7.36 -15.49
CA ASP A 106 8.36 -7.62 -16.94
C ASP A 106 6.92 -7.82 -17.45
N ARG A 107 5.94 -7.86 -16.56
CA ARG A 107 4.52 -8.05 -16.89
C ARG A 107 3.66 -6.95 -16.32
N THR A 108 2.75 -6.44 -17.14
CA THR A 108 1.71 -5.51 -16.68
C THR A 108 0.33 -6.17 -16.70
N VAL A 109 -0.54 -5.70 -15.83
CA VAL A 109 -1.95 -6.08 -15.73
C VAL A 109 -2.84 -4.85 -15.76
N THR A 110 -4.09 -5.04 -16.18
CA THR A 110 -5.14 -4.00 -16.23
C THR A 110 -6.45 -4.56 -15.69
N GLY A 111 -7.43 -3.69 -15.41
CA GLY A 111 -8.72 -4.08 -14.86
C GLY A 111 -8.60 -4.63 -13.45
N VAL A 112 -9.59 -5.35 -12.98
CA VAL A 112 -9.65 -5.85 -11.61
C VAL A 112 -8.67 -6.99 -11.41
N GLN A 113 -7.82 -6.83 -10.41
CA GLN A 113 -6.87 -7.83 -9.94
C GLN A 113 -7.07 -8.05 -8.44
N THR A 114 -6.99 -9.31 -8.02
CA THR A 114 -7.05 -9.69 -6.60
C THR A 114 -5.67 -10.10 -6.12
N PHE A 115 -5.24 -9.51 -5.01
CA PHE A 115 -3.99 -9.83 -4.33
C PHE A 115 -4.32 -10.40 -2.96
N THR A 116 -3.95 -11.66 -2.72
CA THR A 116 -4.07 -12.29 -1.41
C THR A 116 -2.67 -12.55 -0.86
N LEU A 117 -2.40 -12.02 0.32
CA LEU A 117 -1.13 -12.19 1.01
C LEU A 117 -1.37 -12.57 2.47
N GLY A 118 -0.40 -13.23 3.05
CA GLY A 118 -0.44 -13.56 4.46
C GLY A 118 0.93 -13.44 5.11
N TYR A 119 0.88 -13.17 6.41
CA TYR A 119 2.06 -13.09 7.25
C TYR A 119 1.70 -13.36 8.70
N ARG A 120 2.69 -13.84 9.47
CA ARG A 120 2.54 -13.97 10.91
C ARG A 120 3.31 -12.87 11.62
N MET A 121 2.60 -12.09 12.42
CA MET A 121 3.18 -11.11 13.32
C MET A 121 3.32 -11.70 14.71
N ARG A 122 4.50 -11.59 15.31
CA ARG A 122 4.74 -11.95 16.71
C ARG A 122 5.02 -10.69 17.50
N ILE A 123 4.29 -10.52 18.58
CA ILE A 123 4.56 -9.48 19.57
C ILE A 123 5.50 -10.08 20.61
N VAL A 124 6.59 -9.39 20.86
CA VAL A 124 7.55 -9.83 21.88
C VAL A 124 6.90 -9.69 23.25
N ASP A 125 7.04 -10.73 24.08
CA ASP A 125 6.53 -10.79 25.46
C ASP A 125 6.93 -9.52 26.23
N ASP A 126 5.92 -8.77 26.66
CA ASP A 126 6.08 -7.54 27.44
C ASP A 126 6.48 -7.80 28.90
N LYS A 127 6.57 -9.09 29.29
CA LYS A 127 6.85 -9.55 30.67
C LYS A 127 5.83 -9.09 31.71
N ASP A 128 4.70 -8.53 31.29
CA ASP A 128 3.60 -8.20 32.19
C ASP A 128 2.72 -9.45 32.38
N THR A 129 2.81 -10.08 33.55
CA THR A 129 2.03 -11.27 33.89
C THR A 129 0.61 -10.94 34.36
N THR A 130 0.26 -9.65 34.43
CA THR A 130 -1.02 -9.19 35.01
C THR A 130 -2.04 -8.75 33.95
N LYS A 131 -1.61 -8.48 32.72
CA LYS A 131 -2.47 -7.98 31.64
C LYS A 131 -1.99 -8.51 30.31
N ASP A 132 -2.93 -9.00 29.52
CA ASP A 132 -2.71 -9.26 28.09
C ASP A 132 -3.20 -8.07 27.29
N PHE A 133 -2.34 -7.50 26.45
CA PHE A 133 -2.70 -6.42 25.54
C PHE A 133 -2.88 -6.96 24.13
N LEU A 134 -4.05 -6.71 23.55
CA LEU A 134 -4.27 -6.88 22.12
C LEU A 134 -3.84 -5.57 21.46
N TYR A 135 -2.72 -5.59 20.75
CA TYR A 135 -2.27 -4.45 19.96
C TYR A 135 -2.93 -4.49 18.58
N THR A 136 -3.81 -3.55 18.29
CA THR A 136 -4.51 -3.41 17.00
C THR A 136 -4.06 -2.14 16.28
#